data_efad5b15c4e099ed3269aefd452760bb
#
_entry.id   efad5b15c4e099ed3269aefd452760bb
#
_cell.length_a   1.000
_cell.length_b   1.000
_cell.length_c   1.000
_cell.angle_alpha   90.00
_cell.angle_beta   90.00
_cell.angle_gamma   90.00
#
_symmetry.space_group_name_H-M   'P 1'
#
loop_
_entity.id
_entity.type
_entity.pdbx_description
1 polymer ?
#
loop_
_entity_poly.entity_id
_entity_poly.type
_entity_poly.pdbx_seq_one_letter_code
_entity_poly.pdbx_strand_id
1 'polypeptide(L)'
;MKTEVIISKNISIKKCFEILNRTAKKTLIVTDSNKKLLGTLSSGDIRKALLKKKNLSSKIENIYKKKCVSFYEDNIPSIKKIKDFFLKTGLDLIPIIDKNEKIVKIIFPNSILELKKAKISNFFYAVIMAGGLGTRLQPFTHILPKPLMPINKKPIIEHIINKIKRYEPKNIFITVNYKSKILKAFFDELKPRLSVKLIFEKILQGTCGGLQKIKFKKNYPILLCNCDNYFNFDIQKIINHHLILKNDITVIVAK
;
A
#
# COMPACT_ATOMS: atom_id res chain seq x y z
N MET A 1 -4.06 -8.23 15.57
CA MET A 1 -2.58 -8.15 15.47
C MET A 1 -1.96 -6.87 16.06
N LYS A 2 -2.60 -5.69 16.01
CA LYS A 2 -1.98 -4.44 16.53
C LYS A 2 -1.88 -4.37 18.08
N THR A 3 -2.74 -5.07 18.80
CA THR A 3 -2.77 -5.11 20.27
C THR A 3 -1.90 -6.21 20.91
N GLU A 4 -1.45 -7.18 20.14
CA GLU A 4 -0.69 -8.33 20.63
C GLU A 4 0.73 -8.01 21.15
N VAL A 5 1.26 -6.84 20.76
CA VAL A 5 2.57 -6.36 21.24
C VAL A 5 2.49 -5.53 22.51
N ILE A 6 1.29 -5.32 23.07
CA ILE A 6 1.09 -4.60 24.34
C ILE A 6 1.04 -5.64 25.47
N ILE A 7 1.85 -5.45 26.48
CA ILE A 7 2.01 -6.37 27.61
C ILE A 7 1.95 -5.64 28.95
N SER A 8 1.57 -6.35 30.00
CA SER A 8 1.64 -5.86 31.38
C SER A 8 3.06 -5.99 31.95
N LYS A 9 3.43 -5.09 32.87
CA LYS A 9 4.72 -5.15 33.59
C LYS A 9 4.91 -6.44 34.42
N ASN A 10 3.82 -7.12 34.78
CA ASN A 10 3.86 -8.32 35.63
C ASN A 10 4.03 -9.64 34.86
N ILE A 11 4.20 -9.59 33.55
CA ILE A 11 4.39 -10.78 32.71
C ILE A 11 5.79 -11.39 32.86
N SER A 12 5.92 -12.70 32.63
CA SER A 12 7.22 -13.39 32.69
C SER A 12 8.05 -13.18 31.40
N ILE A 13 9.37 -13.33 31.52
CA ILE A 13 10.31 -13.30 30.37
C ILE A 13 9.92 -14.37 29.34
N LYS A 14 9.58 -15.59 29.79
CA LYS A 14 9.14 -16.68 28.90
C LYS A 14 7.97 -16.23 28.00
N LYS A 15 6.95 -15.62 28.61
CA LYS A 15 5.76 -15.16 27.88
C LYS A 15 6.08 -14.02 26.91
N CYS A 16 7.02 -13.15 27.26
CA CYS A 16 7.50 -12.11 26.34
C CYS A 16 8.17 -12.72 25.10
N PHE A 17 9.00 -13.75 25.25
CA PHE A 17 9.59 -14.47 24.12
C PHE A 17 8.55 -15.13 23.22
N GLU A 18 7.55 -15.78 23.80
CA GLU A 18 6.45 -16.39 23.04
C GLU A 18 5.73 -15.34 22.18
N ILE A 19 5.46 -14.15 22.76
CA ILE A 19 4.80 -13.06 22.02
C ILE A 19 5.71 -12.51 20.92
N LEU A 20 7.00 -12.26 21.20
CA LEU A 20 7.96 -11.77 20.20
C LEU A 20 8.07 -12.73 19.01
N ASN A 21 8.15 -14.05 19.28
CA ASN A 21 8.21 -15.07 18.23
C ASN A 21 6.92 -15.13 17.41
N ARG A 22 5.76 -15.16 18.07
CA ARG A 22 4.46 -15.23 17.41
C ARG A 22 4.19 -14.01 16.56
N THR A 23 4.58 -12.81 17.02
CA THR A 23 4.33 -11.55 16.31
C THR A 23 5.42 -11.20 15.30
N ALA A 24 6.54 -11.92 15.26
CA ALA A 24 7.75 -11.62 14.50
C ALA A 24 8.24 -10.17 14.72
N LYS A 25 8.07 -9.66 15.98
CA LYS A 25 8.52 -8.32 16.39
C LYS A 25 9.75 -8.42 17.29
N LYS A 26 10.54 -7.35 17.34
CA LYS A 26 11.73 -7.26 18.18
C LYS A 26 11.49 -6.50 19.49
N THR A 27 10.35 -5.80 19.59
CA THR A 27 10.02 -4.92 20.72
C THR A 27 8.56 -5.09 21.13
N LEU A 28 8.30 -5.07 22.44
CA LEU A 28 6.99 -5.06 23.06
C LEU A 28 6.78 -3.73 23.79
N ILE A 29 5.53 -3.31 23.92
CA ILE A 29 5.12 -2.11 24.67
C ILE A 29 4.64 -2.55 26.03
N VAL A 30 5.19 -1.97 27.08
CA VAL A 30 4.83 -2.27 28.48
C VAL A 30 3.86 -1.21 28.99
N THR A 31 2.72 -1.67 29.55
CA THR A 31 1.68 -0.80 30.11
C THR A 31 1.33 -1.21 31.52
N ASP A 32 0.65 -0.29 32.21
CA ASP A 32 -0.08 -0.60 33.46
C ASP A 32 -1.48 -1.17 33.17
N SER A 33 -2.27 -1.38 34.24
CA SER A 33 -3.65 -1.86 34.18
C SER A 33 -4.59 -0.92 33.43
N ASN A 34 -4.29 0.37 33.40
CA ASN A 34 -5.08 1.42 32.74
C ASN A 34 -4.65 1.67 31.28
N LYS A 35 -3.79 0.81 30.71
CA LYS A 35 -3.16 0.94 29.37
C LYS A 35 -2.28 2.18 29.23
N LYS A 36 -1.80 2.77 30.32
CA LYS A 36 -0.82 3.84 30.31
C LYS A 36 0.54 3.30 29.92
N LEU A 37 1.28 3.99 29.07
CA LEU A 37 2.60 3.62 28.61
C LEU A 37 3.62 3.69 29.75
N LEU A 38 4.23 2.55 30.08
CA LEU A 38 5.31 2.47 31.07
C LEU A 38 6.69 2.40 30.41
N GLY A 39 6.77 1.94 29.17
CA GLY A 39 8.03 1.82 28.45
C GLY A 39 8.00 0.75 27.36
N THR A 40 9.17 0.33 26.91
CA THR A 40 9.34 -0.71 25.89
C THR A 40 10.34 -1.77 26.33
N LEU A 41 10.11 -3.01 25.89
CA LEU A 41 10.98 -4.16 26.14
C LEU A 41 11.41 -4.78 24.83
N SER A 42 12.70 -4.71 24.52
CA SER A 42 13.27 -5.34 23.34
C SER A 42 13.80 -6.75 23.61
N SER A 43 13.96 -7.56 22.56
CA SER A 43 14.65 -8.85 22.64
C SER A 43 16.08 -8.72 23.19
N GLY A 44 16.74 -7.58 22.93
CA GLY A 44 18.06 -7.24 23.48
C GLY A 44 18.05 -6.98 24.98
N ASP A 45 16.99 -6.33 25.49
CA ASP A 45 16.84 -6.09 26.94
C ASP A 45 16.62 -7.39 27.70
N ILE A 46 15.80 -8.31 27.14
CA ILE A 46 15.59 -9.64 27.70
C ILE A 46 16.92 -10.43 27.72
N ARG A 47 17.67 -10.43 26.62
CA ARG A 47 18.97 -11.11 26.54
C ARG A 47 19.95 -10.61 27.59
N LYS A 48 20.04 -9.29 27.78
CA LYS A 48 20.86 -8.68 28.84
C LYS A 48 20.41 -9.09 30.24
N ALA A 49 19.10 -9.23 30.47
CA ALA A 49 18.58 -9.66 31.76
C ALA A 49 18.94 -11.12 32.07
N LEU A 50 18.86 -12.02 31.08
CA LEU A 50 19.26 -13.43 31.24
C LEU A 50 20.77 -13.55 31.53
N LEU A 51 21.61 -12.76 30.88
CA LEU A 51 23.05 -12.71 31.18
C LEU A 51 23.34 -12.23 32.61
N LYS A 52 22.45 -11.44 33.21
CA LYS A 52 22.51 -10.99 34.62
C LYS A 52 21.83 -11.96 35.59
N LYS A 53 21.80 -13.26 35.28
CA LYS A 53 21.26 -14.36 36.11
C LYS A 53 19.73 -14.28 36.34
N LYS A 54 18.96 -13.49 35.58
CA LYS A 54 17.50 -13.62 35.59
C LYS A 54 17.12 -14.93 34.86
N ASN A 55 16.03 -15.57 35.28
CA ASN A 55 15.52 -16.78 34.64
C ASN A 55 14.24 -16.50 33.83
N LEU A 56 13.79 -17.46 33.05
CA LEU A 56 12.62 -17.34 32.18
C LEU A 56 11.32 -17.08 32.92
N SER A 57 11.21 -17.51 34.19
CA SER A 57 10.03 -17.26 35.04
C SER A 57 10.05 -15.87 35.70
N SER A 58 11.18 -15.16 35.68
CA SER A 58 11.30 -13.80 36.23
C SER A 58 10.32 -12.84 35.56
N LYS A 59 9.70 -11.96 36.35
CA LYS A 59 8.86 -10.86 35.88
C LYS A 59 9.73 -9.76 35.21
N ILE A 60 9.12 -9.04 34.26
CA ILE A 60 9.86 -8.00 33.50
C ILE A 60 9.91 -6.63 34.19
N GLU A 61 9.40 -6.49 35.39
CA GLU A 61 9.17 -5.21 36.08
C GLU A 61 10.37 -4.26 36.13
N ASN A 62 11.60 -4.80 36.21
CA ASN A 62 12.84 -4.03 36.22
C ASN A 62 13.72 -4.24 34.98
N ILE A 63 13.16 -4.78 33.88
CA ILE A 63 13.93 -5.16 32.70
C ILE A 63 13.66 -4.20 31.53
N TYR A 64 12.43 -3.68 31.42
CA TYR A 64 12.03 -2.79 30.32
C TYR A 64 12.60 -1.37 30.48
N LYS A 65 12.79 -0.68 29.37
CA LYS A 65 13.22 0.72 29.32
C LYS A 65 12.06 1.65 29.60
N LYS A 66 12.10 2.37 30.72
CA LYS A 66 11.09 3.36 31.11
C LYS A 66 11.05 4.57 30.17
N LYS A 67 12.24 5.08 29.74
CA LYS A 67 12.32 6.15 28.72
C LYS A 67 12.30 5.53 27.34
N CYS A 68 11.16 5.53 26.68
CA CYS A 68 11.00 5.07 25.30
C CYS A 68 10.53 6.22 24.41
N VAL A 69 10.73 6.07 23.12
CA VAL A 69 10.25 7.03 22.12
C VAL A 69 8.76 6.81 21.92
N SER A 70 7.98 7.87 22.07
CA SER A 70 6.54 7.94 21.79
C SER A 70 6.19 9.27 21.16
N PHE A 71 5.06 9.37 20.48
CA PHE A 71 4.51 10.64 19.99
C PHE A 71 3.13 10.86 20.59
N TYR A 72 2.79 12.11 20.85
CA TYR A 72 1.43 12.49 21.22
C TYR A 72 0.53 12.53 20.00
N GLU A 73 -0.75 12.14 20.16
CA GLU A 73 -1.72 12.07 19.06
C GLU A 73 -1.94 13.42 18.38
N ASP A 74 -1.92 14.51 19.15
CA ASP A 74 -2.07 15.89 18.68
C ASP A 74 -0.79 16.49 18.07
N ASN A 75 0.37 15.82 18.22
CA ASN A 75 1.67 16.30 17.72
C ASN A 75 2.47 15.19 17.05
N ILE A 76 1.87 14.49 16.07
CA ILE A 76 2.56 13.45 15.31
C ILE A 76 3.46 14.09 14.25
N PRO A 77 4.77 13.80 14.23
CA PRO A 77 5.68 14.31 13.22
C PRO A 77 5.27 13.94 11.79
N SER A 78 5.76 14.70 10.80
CA SER A 78 5.52 14.36 9.40
C SER A 78 6.01 12.95 9.06
N ILE A 79 5.36 12.29 8.12
CA ILE A 79 5.67 10.92 7.69
C ILE A 79 7.14 10.78 7.28
N LYS A 80 7.71 11.80 6.61
CA LYS A 80 9.13 11.83 6.29
C LYS A 80 10.00 11.76 7.55
N LYS A 81 9.72 12.59 8.55
CA LYS A 81 10.44 12.58 9.82
C LYS A 81 10.33 11.25 10.56
N ILE A 82 9.12 10.64 10.57
CA ILE A 82 8.92 9.32 11.20
C ILE A 82 9.72 8.24 10.46
N LYS A 83 9.76 8.26 9.11
CA LYS A 83 10.55 7.32 8.31
C LYS A 83 12.04 7.46 8.58
N ASP A 84 12.55 8.70 8.54
CA ASP A 84 13.95 9.00 8.81
C ASP A 84 14.33 8.58 10.25
N PHE A 85 13.40 8.73 11.19
CA PHE A 85 13.58 8.31 12.57
C PHE A 85 13.72 6.79 12.69
N PHE A 86 12.83 6.00 12.04
CA PHE A 86 12.95 4.53 12.01
C PHE A 86 14.28 4.07 11.39
N LEU A 87 14.69 4.71 10.29
CA LEU A 87 15.95 4.38 9.61
C LEU A 87 17.18 4.67 10.49
N LYS A 88 17.16 5.80 11.19
CA LYS A 88 18.28 6.20 12.07
C LYS A 88 18.38 5.39 13.35
N THR A 89 17.22 5.01 13.92
CA THR A 89 17.18 4.38 15.26
C THR A 89 17.08 2.87 15.22
N GLY A 90 16.68 2.27 14.09
CA GLY A 90 16.44 0.83 13.96
C GLY A 90 15.27 0.30 14.80
N LEU A 91 14.41 1.18 15.34
CA LEU A 91 13.21 0.78 16.06
C LEU A 91 12.24 0.05 15.14
N ASP A 92 11.50 -0.92 15.66
CA ASP A 92 10.48 -1.66 14.91
C ASP A 92 9.04 -1.28 15.25
N LEU A 93 8.86 -0.38 16.23
CA LEU A 93 7.57 0.24 16.55
C LEU A 93 7.75 1.56 17.32
N ILE A 94 6.73 2.44 17.24
CA ILE A 94 6.61 3.66 18.04
C ILE A 94 5.17 3.76 18.54
N PRO A 95 4.91 3.82 19.86
CA PRO A 95 3.58 4.08 20.40
C PRO A 95 3.16 5.54 20.21
N ILE A 96 1.88 5.74 19.88
CA ILE A 96 1.21 7.04 19.95
C ILE A 96 0.34 7.04 21.18
N ILE A 97 0.43 8.07 21.98
CA ILE A 97 -0.25 8.24 23.24
C ILE A 97 -1.16 9.49 23.25
N ASP A 98 -2.19 9.44 24.06
CA ASP A 98 -3.03 10.60 24.35
C ASP A 98 -2.42 11.48 25.47
N LYS A 99 -3.12 12.55 25.85
CA LYS A 99 -2.72 13.47 26.93
C LYS A 99 -2.60 12.78 28.31
N ASN A 100 -3.26 11.64 28.49
CA ASN A 100 -3.20 10.83 29.70
C ASN A 100 -2.15 9.72 29.61
N GLU A 101 -1.27 9.77 28.60
CA GLU A 101 -0.24 8.79 28.29
C GLU A 101 -0.78 7.36 27.99
N LYS A 102 -2.07 7.24 27.64
CA LYS A 102 -2.66 5.97 27.19
C LYS A 102 -2.34 5.71 25.73
N ILE A 103 -2.13 4.45 25.39
CA ILE A 103 -1.83 4.07 24.01
C ILE A 103 -3.07 4.17 23.14
N VAL A 104 -3.02 5.05 22.14
CA VAL A 104 -4.08 5.25 21.14
C VAL A 104 -3.77 4.40 19.88
N LYS A 105 -2.51 4.40 19.46
CA LYS A 105 -2.09 3.74 18.22
C LYS A 105 -0.63 3.29 18.31
N ILE A 106 -0.26 2.34 17.45
CA ILE A 106 1.13 1.91 17.29
C ILE A 106 1.53 2.10 15.83
N ILE A 107 2.65 2.78 15.59
CA ILE A 107 3.24 2.91 14.27
C ILE A 107 4.30 1.84 14.10
N PHE A 108 4.22 1.08 13.03
CA PHE A 108 5.27 0.17 12.57
C PHE A 108 5.90 0.75 11.29
N PRO A 109 7.17 0.43 10.95
CA PRO A 109 7.80 0.88 9.71
C PRO A 109 6.93 0.57 8.48
N ASN A 110 6.32 -0.61 8.42
CA ASN A 110 5.46 -1.04 7.32
C ASN A 110 4.04 -0.40 7.36
N SER A 111 3.62 0.16 8.49
CA SER A 111 2.30 0.81 8.63
C SER A 111 2.35 2.32 8.44
N ILE A 112 3.51 2.89 8.17
CA ILE A 112 3.65 4.33 7.88
C ILE A 112 2.77 4.74 6.69
N LEU A 113 2.58 3.84 5.73
CA LEU A 113 1.68 4.01 4.59
C LEU A 113 0.18 4.05 4.99
N GLU A 114 -0.18 3.51 6.16
CA GLU A 114 -1.56 3.50 6.67
C GLU A 114 -1.94 4.80 7.42
N LEU A 115 -0.95 5.64 7.77
CA LEU A 115 -1.19 6.86 8.55
C LEU A 115 -1.94 7.96 7.77
N LYS A 116 -1.98 7.86 6.44
CA LYS A 116 -2.82 8.68 5.57
C LYS A 116 -3.88 7.82 4.89
N LYS A 117 -4.89 7.36 5.63
CA LYS A 117 -6.17 6.94 5.03
C LYS A 117 -7.02 8.18 4.70
N ALA A 118 -6.52 9.09 3.88
CA ALA A 118 -7.40 9.87 3.06
C ALA A 118 -7.94 8.92 1.97
N LYS A 119 -9.26 8.72 1.92
CA LYS A 119 -9.92 8.05 0.81
C LYS A 119 -9.58 8.87 -0.44
N ILE A 120 -8.63 8.38 -1.26
CA ILE A 120 -8.25 9.06 -2.51
C ILE A 120 -9.30 8.66 -3.56
N SER A 121 -10.54 9.08 -3.35
CA SER A 121 -11.53 9.05 -4.40
C SER A 121 -11.29 10.25 -5.33
N ASN A 122 -11.34 10.04 -6.63
CA ASN A 122 -11.21 11.06 -7.68
C ASN A 122 -9.86 11.80 -7.76
N PHE A 123 -8.79 11.32 -7.12
CA PHE A 123 -7.49 12.01 -7.09
C PHE A 123 -6.43 11.42 -8.03
N PHE A 124 -6.79 10.51 -8.93
CA PHE A 124 -5.87 9.97 -9.91
C PHE A 124 -6.56 9.75 -11.26
N TYR A 125 -5.77 9.67 -12.32
CA TYR A 125 -6.20 9.23 -13.64
C TYR A 125 -5.75 7.79 -13.87
N ALA A 126 -6.56 7.00 -14.58
CA ALA A 126 -6.14 5.70 -15.06
C ALA A 126 -5.98 5.74 -16.59
N VAL A 127 -4.90 5.17 -17.09
CA VAL A 127 -4.64 5.03 -18.52
C VAL A 127 -4.33 3.56 -18.81
N ILE A 128 -5.15 2.95 -19.68
CA ILE A 128 -4.97 1.57 -20.14
C ILE A 128 -4.45 1.61 -21.57
N MET A 129 -3.26 1.05 -21.77
CA MET A 129 -2.63 1.01 -23.09
C MET A 129 -3.15 -0.19 -23.88
N ALA A 130 -3.92 0.07 -24.93
CA ALA A 130 -4.60 -0.95 -25.73
C ALA A 130 -4.33 -0.80 -27.26
N GLY A 131 -3.31 -0.05 -27.65
CA GLY A 131 -2.99 0.21 -29.08
C GLY A 131 -2.14 -0.85 -29.76
N GLY A 132 -1.59 -1.82 -29.02
CA GLY A 132 -0.66 -2.83 -29.54
C GLY A 132 -1.30 -3.84 -30.49
N LEU A 133 -0.49 -4.38 -31.41
CA LEU A 133 -0.89 -5.39 -32.43
C LEU A 133 -1.27 -6.75 -31.84
N GLY A 134 -0.72 -7.11 -30.66
CA GLY A 134 -0.98 -8.40 -30.02
C GLY A 134 -0.39 -9.61 -30.76
N THR A 135 0.74 -9.46 -31.43
CA THR A 135 1.37 -10.47 -32.29
C THR A 135 1.60 -11.82 -31.62
N ARG A 136 1.91 -11.85 -30.31
CA ARG A 136 2.11 -13.07 -29.53
C ARG A 136 0.84 -13.93 -29.37
N LEU A 137 -0.33 -13.36 -29.67
CA LEU A 137 -1.64 -14.04 -29.57
C LEU A 137 -2.23 -14.36 -30.95
N GLN A 138 -1.43 -14.33 -32.02
CA GLN A 138 -1.85 -14.79 -33.34
C GLN A 138 -2.11 -16.30 -33.30
N PRO A 139 -3.11 -16.81 -34.04
CA PRO A 139 -3.94 -16.10 -35.06
C PRO A 139 -5.15 -15.32 -34.50
N PHE A 140 -5.45 -15.44 -33.21
CA PHE A 140 -6.67 -14.82 -32.62
C PHE A 140 -6.73 -13.30 -32.82
N THR A 141 -5.58 -12.62 -32.76
CA THR A 141 -5.52 -11.15 -32.95
C THR A 141 -5.70 -10.73 -34.39
N HIS A 142 -5.72 -11.65 -35.35
CA HIS A 142 -6.19 -11.36 -36.72
C HIS A 142 -7.70 -11.08 -36.77
N ILE A 143 -8.46 -11.58 -35.81
CA ILE A 143 -9.92 -11.39 -35.74
C ILE A 143 -10.27 -10.32 -34.69
N LEU A 144 -9.88 -10.53 -33.44
CA LEU A 144 -10.20 -9.65 -32.32
C LEU A 144 -8.95 -8.93 -31.79
N PRO A 145 -9.02 -7.65 -31.43
CA PRO A 145 -7.89 -6.98 -30.78
C PRO A 145 -7.64 -7.59 -29.39
N LYS A 146 -6.38 -7.64 -28.96
CA LYS A 146 -5.92 -8.22 -27.69
C LYS A 146 -6.79 -7.84 -26.48
N PRO A 147 -7.22 -6.57 -26.30
CA PRO A 147 -8.07 -6.18 -25.17
C PRO A 147 -9.41 -6.89 -25.10
N LEU A 148 -9.91 -7.41 -26.22
CA LEU A 148 -11.19 -8.12 -26.30
C LEU A 148 -11.05 -9.64 -26.16
N MET A 149 -9.85 -10.18 -25.94
CA MET A 149 -9.67 -11.61 -25.66
C MET A 149 -10.47 -12.01 -24.42
N PRO A 150 -11.27 -13.08 -24.51
CA PRO A 150 -12.15 -13.50 -23.44
C PRO A 150 -11.38 -14.17 -22.29
N ILE A 151 -11.70 -13.77 -21.07
CA ILE A 151 -11.31 -14.47 -19.84
C ILE A 151 -12.59 -14.64 -19.02
N ASN A 152 -12.94 -15.89 -18.67
CA ASN A 152 -14.13 -16.18 -17.88
C ASN A 152 -15.39 -15.41 -18.35
N LYS A 153 -15.78 -15.57 -19.60
CA LYS A 153 -16.98 -15.00 -20.23
C LYS A 153 -16.98 -13.46 -20.42
N LYS A 154 -15.85 -12.78 -20.17
CA LYS A 154 -15.71 -11.33 -20.36
C LYS A 154 -14.38 -10.99 -20.99
N PRO A 155 -14.30 -9.92 -21.80
CA PRO A 155 -13.02 -9.43 -22.30
C PRO A 155 -12.07 -9.02 -21.16
N ILE A 156 -10.76 -9.27 -21.34
CA ILE A 156 -9.76 -8.93 -20.33
C ILE A 156 -9.81 -7.46 -19.93
N ILE A 157 -10.05 -6.57 -20.88
CA ILE A 157 -10.14 -5.13 -20.61
C ILE A 157 -11.30 -4.78 -19.69
N GLU A 158 -12.43 -5.48 -19.77
CA GLU A 158 -13.57 -5.27 -18.87
C GLU A 158 -13.22 -5.62 -17.43
N HIS A 159 -12.47 -6.70 -17.22
CA HIS A 159 -11.98 -7.08 -15.89
C HIS A 159 -11.09 -5.99 -15.28
N ILE A 160 -10.15 -5.44 -16.08
CA ILE A 160 -9.24 -4.39 -15.65
C ILE A 160 -10.00 -3.11 -15.31
N ILE A 161 -10.92 -2.66 -16.20
CA ILE A 161 -11.72 -1.47 -15.98
C ILE A 161 -12.57 -1.61 -14.70
N ASN A 162 -13.28 -2.73 -14.53
CA ASN A 162 -14.12 -2.96 -13.36
C ASN A 162 -13.30 -2.95 -12.05
N LYS A 163 -12.06 -3.44 -12.10
CA LYS A 163 -11.17 -3.39 -10.94
C LYS A 163 -10.70 -1.97 -10.62
N ILE A 164 -10.31 -1.20 -11.64
CA ILE A 164 -9.88 0.19 -11.49
C ILE A 164 -11.04 1.08 -11.02
N LYS A 165 -12.25 0.89 -11.54
CA LYS A 165 -13.47 1.65 -11.16
C LYS A 165 -13.78 1.59 -9.66
N ARG A 166 -13.46 0.49 -8.98
CA ARG A 166 -13.65 0.36 -7.51
C ARG A 166 -12.89 1.40 -6.70
N TYR A 167 -11.86 2.00 -7.28
CA TYR A 167 -11.02 3.03 -6.65
C TYR A 167 -11.40 4.45 -7.08
N GLU A 168 -12.50 4.60 -7.82
CA GLU A 168 -13.09 5.87 -8.24
C GLU A 168 -12.07 6.83 -8.86
N PRO A 169 -11.38 6.45 -9.99
CA PRO A 169 -10.49 7.36 -10.68
C PRO A 169 -11.27 8.54 -11.24
N LYS A 170 -10.62 9.70 -11.40
CA LYS A 170 -11.24 10.87 -12.01
C LYS A 170 -11.71 10.60 -13.45
N ASN A 171 -10.90 9.89 -14.22
CA ASN A 171 -11.25 9.40 -15.55
C ASN A 171 -10.45 8.12 -15.83
N ILE A 172 -11.01 7.26 -16.69
CA ILE A 172 -10.31 6.13 -17.28
C ILE A 172 -10.14 6.44 -18.77
N PHE A 173 -8.90 6.52 -19.21
CA PHE A 173 -8.53 6.66 -20.62
C PHE A 173 -8.04 5.32 -21.16
N ILE A 174 -8.32 5.05 -22.42
CA ILE A 174 -7.84 3.86 -23.13
C ILE A 174 -7.21 4.33 -24.43
N THR A 175 -5.90 4.12 -24.59
CA THR A 175 -5.24 4.41 -25.86
C THR A 175 -5.49 3.27 -26.83
N VAL A 176 -5.89 3.59 -28.05
CA VAL A 176 -6.27 2.63 -29.08
C VAL A 176 -5.64 2.98 -30.42
N ASN A 177 -5.18 1.98 -31.13
CA ASN A 177 -4.66 2.09 -32.50
C ASN A 177 -5.12 0.91 -33.35
N TYR A 178 -4.52 -0.27 -33.15
CA TYR A 178 -4.88 -1.47 -33.91
C TYR A 178 -6.32 -1.88 -33.66
N LYS A 179 -7.07 -2.08 -34.74
CA LYS A 179 -8.52 -2.43 -34.71
C LYS A 179 -9.36 -1.50 -33.82
N SER A 180 -9.02 -0.23 -33.79
CA SER A 180 -9.66 0.78 -32.95
C SER A 180 -11.17 0.91 -33.19
N LYS A 181 -11.65 0.64 -34.43
CA LYS A 181 -13.08 0.64 -34.76
C LYS A 181 -13.85 -0.45 -34.01
N ILE A 182 -13.27 -1.65 -33.88
CA ILE A 182 -13.86 -2.78 -33.12
C ILE A 182 -13.93 -2.42 -31.65
N LEU A 183 -12.83 -1.88 -31.09
CA LEU A 183 -12.83 -1.44 -29.70
C LEU A 183 -13.85 -0.32 -29.44
N LYS A 184 -13.96 0.63 -30.37
CA LYS A 184 -14.96 1.70 -30.27
C LYS A 184 -16.38 1.12 -30.23
N ALA A 185 -16.75 0.26 -31.18
CA ALA A 185 -18.07 -0.39 -31.21
C ALA A 185 -18.36 -1.14 -29.89
N PHE A 186 -17.41 -1.92 -29.40
CA PHE A 186 -17.56 -2.63 -28.12
C PHE A 186 -17.83 -1.68 -26.94
N PHE A 187 -17.10 -0.56 -26.82
CA PHE A 187 -17.32 0.39 -25.73
C PHE A 187 -18.60 1.20 -25.91
N ASP A 188 -19.01 1.50 -27.13
CA ASP A 188 -20.27 2.19 -27.41
C ASP A 188 -21.47 1.33 -27.02
N GLU A 189 -21.43 0.02 -27.25
CA GLU A 189 -22.43 -0.96 -26.81
C GLU A 189 -22.56 -1.02 -25.27
N LEU A 190 -21.46 -0.88 -24.56
CA LEU A 190 -21.43 -1.01 -23.11
C LEU A 190 -21.68 0.30 -22.33
N LYS A 191 -22.01 1.39 -23.01
CA LYS A 191 -22.41 2.65 -22.34
C LYS A 191 -23.84 2.54 -21.80
N PRO A 192 -24.11 3.11 -20.60
CA PRO A 192 -23.20 3.85 -19.71
C PRO A 192 -22.42 2.96 -18.73
N ARG A 193 -22.57 1.62 -18.78
CA ARG A 193 -21.98 0.68 -17.82
C ARG A 193 -20.47 0.84 -17.68
N LEU A 194 -19.77 1.06 -18.79
CA LEU A 194 -18.32 1.31 -18.82
C LEU A 194 -18.05 2.73 -19.33
N SER A 195 -18.04 3.69 -18.42
CA SER A 195 -17.67 5.08 -18.74
C SER A 195 -16.15 5.20 -18.88
N VAL A 196 -15.65 5.22 -20.12
CA VAL A 196 -14.24 5.37 -20.48
C VAL A 196 -14.07 6.38 -21.61
N LYS A 197 -12.87 6.95 -21.73
CA LYS A 197 -12.52 7.87 -22.83
C LYS A 197 -11.49 7.20 -23.74
N LEU A 198 -11.85 6.98 -24.99
CA LEU A 198 -10.93 6.43 -26.00
C LEU A 198 -10.04 7.52 -26.55
N ILE A 199 -8.75 7.24 -26.63
CA ILE A 199 -7.69 8.10 -27.20
C ILE A 199 -7.12 7.40 -28.43
N PHE A 200 -7.46 7.92 -29.61
CA PHE A 200 -7.04 7.34 -30.86
C PHE A 200 -5.61 7.77 -31.22
N GLU A 201 -4.75 6.80 -31.42
CA GLU A 201 -3.38 6.98 -31.91
C GLU A 201 -3.34 6.73 -33.42
N LYS A 202 -2.96 7.71 -34.22
CA LYS A 202 -2.81 7.54 -35.68
C LYS A 202 -1.55 6.74 -36.01
N ILE A 203 -0.48 6.97 -35.28
CA ILE A 203 0.82 6.32 -35.41
C ILE A 203 1.20 5.75 -34.04
N LEU A 204 1.73 4.53 -34.02
CA LEU A 204 2.28 3.93 -32.81
C LEU A 204 3.57 4.66 -32.42
N GLN A 205 3.52 5.43 -31.35
CA GLN A 205 4.65 6.20 -30.80
C GLN A 205 5.26 5.52 -29.57
N GLY A 206 5.32 4.18 -29.57
CA GLY A 206 5.77 3.39 -28.44
C GLY A 206 4.70 3.26 -27.36
N THR A 207 5.11 2.69 -26.23
CA THR A 207 4.19 2.25 -25.16
C THR A 207 3.38 3.40 -24.54
N CYS A 208 3.98 4.59 -24.40
CA CYS A 208 3.37 5.74 -23.73
C CYS A 208 2.98 6.89 -24.67
N GLY A 209 3.08 6.72 -25.98
CA GLY A 209 2.85 7.80 -26.96
C GLY A 209 1.47 8.44 -26.86
N GLY A 210 0.44 7.66 -26.57
CA GLY A 210 -0.93 8.15 -26.40
C GLY A 210 -1.12 9.12 -25.23
N LEU A 211 -0.24 9.13 -24.24
CA LEU A 211 -0.32 10.03 -23.08
C LEU A 211 -0.24 11.51 -23.49
N GLN A 212 0.51 11.84 -24.55
CA GLN A 212 0.66 13.21 -25.04
C GLN A 212 -0.66 13.84 -25.49
N LYS A 213 -1.65 13.03 -25.85
CA LYS A 213 -2.97 13.48 -26.29
C LYS A 213 -3.93 13.73 -25.14
N ILE A 214 -3.55 13.45 -23.91
CA ILE A 214 -4.40 13.55 -22.74
C ILE A 214 -3.99 14.77 -21.92
N LYS A 215 -4.94 15.67 -21.67
CA LYS A 215 -4.72 16.80 -20.77
C LYS A 215 -4.98 16.37 -19.33
N PHE A 216 -3.92 16.18 -18.57
CA PHE A 216 -3.97 15.87 -17.15
C PHE A 216 -3.96 17.15 -16.31
N LYS A 217 -4.68 17.15 -15.18
CA LYS A 217 -4.48 18.20 -14.17
C LYS A 217 -3.14 18.00 -13.47
N LYS A 218 -2.39 19.09 -13.30
CA LYS A 218 -1.14 19.10 -12.52
C LYS A 218 -1.37 18.52 -11.11
N ASN A 219 -0.44 17.74 -10.59
CA ASN A 219 -0.47 17.12 -9.27
C ASN A 219 -1.44 15.92 -9.09
N TYR A 220 -2.03 15.41 -10.17
CA TYR A 220 -2.79 14.15 -10.09
C TYR A 220 -1.91 12.99 -10.56
N PRO A 221 -1.69 11.94 -9.74
CA PRO A 221 -0.97 10.76 -10.20
C PRO A 221 -1.71 10.05 -11.34
N ILE A 222 -0.95 9.38 -12.19
CA ILE A 222 -1.46 8.61 -13.31
C ILE A 222 -1.15 7.14 -13.06
N LEU A 223 -2.18 6.30 -12.95
CA LEU A 223 -2.02 4.85 -12.98
C LEU A 223 -1.97 4.41 -14.43
N LEU A 224 -0.81 3.97 -14.88
CA LEU A 224 -0.58 3.46 -16.22
C LEU A 224 -0.49 1.94 -16.19
N CYS A 225 -1.24 1.24 -17.04
CA CYS A 225 -1.17 -0.22 -17.15
C CYS A 225 -1.44 -0.69 -18.59
N ASN A 226 -0.97 -1.88 -18.92
CA ASN A 226 -1.30 -2.55 -20.18
C ASN A 226 -2.71 -3.16 -20.11
N CYS A 227 -3.31 -3.38 -21.27
CA CYS A 227 -4.65 -3.97 -21.40
C CYS A 227 -4.72 -5.47 -21.06
N ASP A 228 -3.60 -6.10 -20.75
CA ASP A 228 -3.48 -7.51 -20.37
C ASP A 228 -2.91 -7.72 -18.96
N ASN A 229 -2.62 -6.66 -18.24
CA ASN A 229 -2.13 -6.76 -16.87
C ASN A 229 -3.30 -7.05 -15.91
N TYR A 230 -3.59 -8.34 -15.70
CA TYR A 230 -4.50 -8.74 -14.64
C TYR A 230 -3.75 -8.76 -13.30
N PHE A 231 -4.04 -7.80 -12.44
CA PHE A 231 -3.35 -7.62 -11.16
C PHE A 231 -4.26 -7.87 -9.95
N ASN A 232 -3.67 -8.29 -8.83
CA ASN A 232 -4.38 -8.50 -7.57
C ASN A 232 -3.75 -7.74 -6.39
N PHE A 233 -3.44 -6.47 -6.60
CA PHE A 233 -2.94 -5.56 -5.56
C PHE A 233 -3.94 -4.43 -5.28
N ASP A 234 -3.74 -3.76 -4.15
CA ASP A 234 -4.53 -2.61 -3.73
C ASP A 234 -3.96 -1.32 -4.35
N ILE A 235 -4.66 -0.79 -5.36
CA ILE A 235 -4.27 0.46 -6.06
C ILE A 235 -4.17 1.63 -5.09
N GLN A 236 -5.06 1.70 -4.07
CA GLN A 236 -5.03 2.76 -3.06
C GLN A 236 -3.69 2.81 -2.30
N LYS A 237 -3.15 1.63 -1.95
CA LYS A 237 -1.85 1.55 -1.26
C LYS A 237 -0.71 2.05 -2.14
N ILE A 238 -0.76 1.75 -3.44
CA ILE A 238 0.27 2.16 -4.39
C ILE A 238 0.23 3.67 -4.64
N ILE A 239 -0.96 4.25 -4.86
CA ILE A 239 -1.12 5.69 -5.03
C ILE A 239 -0.69 6.42 -3.75
N ASN A 240 -1.09 5.92 -2.58
CA ASN A 240 -0.63 6.47 -1.30
C ASN A 240 0.89 6.42 -1.16
N HIS A 241 1.52 5.30 -1.54
CA HIS A 241 2.98 5.16 -1.53
C HIS A 241 3.65 6.19 -2.43
N HIS A 242 3.18 6.32 -3.68
CA HIS A 242 3.68 7.29 -4.65
C HIS A 242 3.60 8.74 -4.11
N LEU A 243 2.44 9.14 -3.61
CA LEU A 243 2.20 10.51 -3.10
C LEU A 243 2.99 10.82 -1.82
N ILE A 244 3.08 9.85 -0.89
CA ILE A 244 3.77 10.03 0.38
C ILE A 244 5.27 10.19 0.16
N LEU A 245 5.84 9.38 -0.73
CA LEU A 245 7.27 9.44 -1.04
C LEU A 245 7.61 10.56 -2.00
N LYS A 246 6.61 11.24 -2.58
CA LYS A 246 6.78 12.25 -3.63
C LYS A 246 7.63 11.73 -4.79
N ASN A 247 7.38 10.48 -5.19
CA ASN A 247 8.10 9.89 -6.31
C ASN A 247 7.65 10.52 -7.62
N ASP A 248 8.55 10.68 -8.58
CA ASP A 248 8.19 11.02 -9.96
C ASP A 248 7.57 9.80 -10.66
N ILE A 249 8.14 8.61 -10.43
CA ILE A 249 7.67 7.34 -10.99
C ILE A 249 7.70 6.26 -9.90
N THR A 250 6.66 5.42 -9.86
CA THR A 250 6.61 4.20 -9.05
C THR A 250 6.33 3.01 -9.95
N VAL A 251 7.27 2.07 -10.04
CA VAL A 251 7.13 0.86 -10.84
C VAL A 251 6.68 -0.28 -9.96
N ILE A 252 5.67 -1.03 -10.43
CA ILE A 252 5.14 -2.21 -9.76
C ILE A 252 5.72 -3.43 -10.46
N VAL A 253 6.42 -4.28 -9.71
CA VAL A 253 7.03 -5.51 -10.21
C VAL A 253 6.45 -6.72 -9.49
N ALA A 254 6.32 -7.85 -10.21
CA ALA A 254 6.08 -9.14 -9.61
C ALA A 254 7.42 -9.77 -9.21
N LYS A 255 7.43 -10.52 -8.11
CA LYS A 255 8.55 -11.41 -7.74
C LYS A 255 8.38 -12.76 -8.39
#